data_f7845d0b3acaa69b8934ec211c7dc8e0
#
_entry.id   f7845d0b3acaa69b8934ec211c7dc8e0
#
_cell.length_a   1.000
_cell.length_b   1.000
_cell.length_c   1.000
_cell.angle_alpha   90.00
_cell.angle_beta   90.00
_cell.angle_gamma   90.00
#
_symmetry.space_group_name_H-M   'P 1'
#
loop_
_entity.id
_entity.type
_entity.pdbx_description
1 polymer ?
#
loop_
_entity_poly.entity_id
_entity_poly.type
_entity_poly.pdbx_seq_one_letter_code
_entity_poly.pdbx_strand_id
1 'polypeptide(L)'
;MKVTELICEKLDNPIIFIVKEQKTMDFHLSKEHLLVRKMYREFAENEVKPLAEELDEEERFPMETVEKMAKLGMMGIYFPKQYGGAGGDVLSYAMCVEELAKVCGTTAVIVSAHTSLCCAPIFENGTEEQKMKYLPD
;
A
#
# COMPACT_ATOMS: atom_id res chain seq x y z
N MET A 1 3.77 26.78 -16.56
CA MET A 1 2.84 27.37 -17.55
C MET A 1 1.60 26.50 -17.54
N LYS A 2 0.49 27.00 -16.97
CA LYS A 2 -0.80 26.27 -16.92
C LYS A 2 -1.47 26.39 -18.28
N VAL A 3 -1.65 25.28 -19.00
CA VAL A 3 -2.47 25.24 -20.21
C VAL A 3 -3.90 24.99 -19.77
N THR A 4 -4.72 26.02 -19.85
CA THR A 4 -6.17 25.94 -19.61
C THR A 4 -6.86 25.73 -20.94
N GLU A 5 -7.30 24.52 -21.24
CA GLU A 5 -8.18 24.29 -22.39
C GLU A 5 -9.62 24.69 -22.02
N LEU A 6 -10.15 25.66 -22.76
CA LEU A 6 -11.57 26.04 -22.71
C LEU A 6 -12.35 25.10 -23.64
N ILE A 7 -13.20 24.27 -23.07
CA ILE A 7 -14.22 23.52 -23.83
C ILE A 7 -15.50 24.35 -23.80
N CYS A 8 -15.91 24.84 -24.98
CA CYS A 8 -17.15 25.58 -25.17
C CYS A 8 -18.25 24.62 -25.63
N GLU A 9 -19.16 24.20 -24.73
CA GLU A 9 -20.40 23.53 -25.10
C GLU A 9 -21.51 24.57 -25.18
N LYS A 10 -22.14 24.68 -26.37
CA LYS A 10 -23.35 25.49 -26.58
C LYS A 10 -24.55 24.72 -26.05
N LEU A 11 -25.07 25.10 -24.92
CA LEU A 11 -26.42 24.76 -24.46
C LEU A 11 -27.32 25.98 -24.65
N ASP A 12 -28.62 25.76 -24.97
CA ASP A 12 -29.64 26.79 -25.30
C ASP A 12 -29.99 27.72 -24.11
N ASN A 13 -29.02 28.08 -23.26
CA ASN A 13 -29.17 29.07 -22.20
C ASN A 13 -27.78 29.59 -21.76
N PRO A 14 -27.69 30.68 -21.01
CA PRO A 14 -26.48 31.52 -20.92
C PRO A 14 -25.23 30.70 -20.60
N ILE A 15 -24.17 31.02 -21.31
CA ILE A 15 -22.85 30.38 -21.32
C ILE A 15 -22.36 30.16 -19.90
N ILE A 16 -22.49 28.92 -19.40
CA ILE A 16 -21.84 28.48 -18.15
C ILE A 16 -20.45 27.95 -18.54
N PHE A 17 -19.41 28.71 -18.21
CA PHE A 17 -18.04 28.23 -18.34
C PHE A 17 -17.76 27.23 -17.22
N ILE A 18 -17.81 25.93 -17.54
CA ILE A 18 -17.29 24.90 -16.62
C ILE A 18 -15.80 24.79 -16.83
N VAL A 19 -15.04 25.48 -15.97
CA VAL A 19 -13.60 25.26 -15.89
C VAL A 19 -13.38 23.92 -15.20
N LYS A 20 -13.17 22.85 -15.97
CA LYS A 20 -12.61 21.61 -15.43
C LYS A 20 -11.16 21.88 -15.05
N GLU A 21 -10.87 21.98 -13.76
CA GLU A 21 -9.49 21.93 -13.30
C GLU A 21 -8.88 20.60 -13.77
N GLN A 22 -7.98 20.65 -14.75
CA GLN A 22 -7.12 19.52 -15.04
C GLN A 22 -6.23 19.30 -13.81
N LYS A 23 -6.52 18.25 -13.05
CA LYS A 23 -5.67 17.80 -11.98
C LYS A 23 -4.35 17.34 -12.62
N THR A 24 -3.35 18.20 -12.63
CA THR A 24 -2.00 17.82 -13.04
C THR A 24 -1.53 16.69 -12.14
N MET A 25 -1.02 15.59 -12.73
CA MET A 25 -0.43 14.50 -11.95
C MET A 25 0.73 15.07 -11.14
N ASP A 26 0.64 14.93 -9.82
CA ASP A 26 1.71 15.30 -8.89
C ASP A 26 2.41 14.03 -8.43
N PHE A 27 3.70 13.92 -8.73
CA PHE A 27 4.55 12.79 -8.34
C PHE A 27 5.29 13.03 -7.03
N HIS A 28 5.02 14.15 -6.34
CA HIS A 28 5.63 14.42 -5.06
C HIS A 28 4.96 13.62 -3.95
N LEU A 29 5.78 12.95 -3.16
CA LEU A 29 5.30 12.23 -1.98
C LEU A 29 4.88 13.23 -0.89
N SER A 30 3.76 12.98 -0.22
CA SER A 30 3.35 13.73 0.95
C SER A 30 4.33 13.52 2.12
N LYS A 31 4.25 14.36 3.13
CA LYS A 31 5.05 14.19 4.36
C LYS A 31 4.76 12.84 5.05
N GLU A 32 3.52 12.39 5.01
CA GLU A 32 3.10 11.10 5.56
C GLU A 32 3.72 9.94 4.79
N HIS A 33 3.67 9.98 3.45
CA HIS A 33 4.33 8.99 2.60
C HIS A 33 5.85 8.92 2.84
N LEU A 34 6.51 10.06 3.00
CA LEU A 34 7.95 10.09 3.31
C LEU A 34 8.25 9.47 4.67
N LEU A 35 7.38 9.68 5.66
CA LEU A 35 7.53 9.13 7.01
C LEU A 35 7.35 7.61 7.01
N VAL A 36 6.27 7.10 6.41
CA VAL A 36 6.04 5.64 6.36
C VAL A 36 7.10 4.94 5.52
N ARG A 37 7.56 5.54 4.41
CA ARG A 37 8.66 5.01 3.61
C ARG A 37 9.94 4.88 4.42
N LYS A 38 10.25 5.89 5.24
CA LYS A 38 11.41 5.84 6.14
C LYS A 38 11.27 4.69 7.15
N MET A 39 10.10 4.52 7.75
CA MET A 39 9.82 3.41 8.67
C MET A 39 10.03 2.04 8.00
N TYR A 40 9.50 1.83 6.78
CA TYR A 40 9.68 0.59 6.04
C TYR A 40 11.14 0.31 5.73
N ARG A 41 11.91 1.33 5.34
CA ARG A 41 13.35 1.21 5.11
C ARG A 41 14.11 0.83 6.37
N GLU A 42 13.85 1.51 7.48
CA GLU A 42 14.48 1.21 8.76
C GLU A 42 14.16 -0.22 9.21
N PHE A 43 12.93 -0.67 9.04
CA PHE A 43 12.54 -2.05 9.32
C PHE A 43 13.30 -3.04 8.41
N ALA A 44 13.34 -2.79 7.11
CA ALA A 44 14.04 -3.65 6.16
C ALA A 44 15.53 -3.79 6.49
N GLU A 45 16.22 -2.69 6.77
CA GLU A 45 17.65 -2.70 7.08
C GLU A 45 17.96 -3.34 8.45
N ASN A 46 17.12 -3.14 9.46
CA ASN A 46 17.41 -3.56 10.83
C ASN A 46 16.87 -4.94 11.19
N GLU A 47 15.72 -5.34 10.62
CA GLU A 47 15.00 -6.56 10.99
C GLU A 47 15.02 -7.63 9.89
N VAL A 48 15.09 -7.25 8.62
CA VAL A 48 15.07 -8.20 7.50
C VAL A 48 16.48 -8.53 7.01
N LYS A 49 17.30 -7.52 6.76
CA LYS A 49 18.63 -7.67 6.19
C LYS A 49 19.55 -8.61 6.97
N PRO A 50 19.60 -8.56 8.31
CA PRO A 50 20.47 -9.45 9.06
C PRO A 50 20.14 -10.94 8.93
N LEU A 51 18.88 -11.26 8.58
CA LEU A 51 18.39 -12.63 8.47
C LEU A 51 18.30 -13.13 7.02
N ALA A 52 18.43 -12.25 6.02
CA ALA A 52 18.13 -12.57 4.63
C ALA A 52 18.99 -13.70 4.06
N GLU A 53 20.29 -13.71 4.34
CA GLU A 53 21.23 -14.74 3.86
C GLU A 53 20.96 -16.08 4.53
N GLU A 54 20.82 -16.13 5.86
CA GLU A 54 20.49 -17.34 6.62
C GLU A 54 19.16 -17.97 6.15
N LEU A 55 18.12 -17.13 5.97
CA LEU A 55 16.81 -17.59 5.53
C LEU A 55 16.82 -18.21 4.13
N ASP A 56 17.68 -17.68 3.24
CA ASP A 56 17.84 -18.20 1.89
C ASP A 56 18.61 -19.51 1.89
N GLU A 57 19.69 -19.62 2.66
CA GLU A 57 20.48 -20.85 2.80
C GLU A 57 19.70 -22.00 3.46
N GLU A 58 18.90 -21.70 4.48
CA GLU A 58 18.12 -22.69 5.22
C GLU A 58 16.77 -23.02 4.58
N GLU A 59 16.36 -22.30 3.54
CA GLU A 59 15.06 -22.43 2.86
C GLU A 59 13.87 -22.36 3.83
N ARG A 60 13.98 -21.56 4.89
CA ARG A 60 12.96 -21.46 5.94
C ARG A 60 12.09 -20.22 5.81
N PHE A 61 10.84 -20.33 6.31
CA PHE A 61 9.91 -19.20 6.35
C PHE A 61 10.26 -18.25 7.52
N PRO A 62 10.33 -16.91 7.27
CA PRO A 62 10.75 -15.91 8.26
C PRO A 62 9.62 -15.52 9.23
N MET A 63 9.12 -16.46 10.04
CA MET A 63 7.98 -16.24 10.93
C MET A 63 8.21 -15.08 11.90
N GLU A 64 9.41 -14.97 12.46
CA GLU A 64 9.82 -13.90 13.38
C GLU A 64 9.73 -12.51 12.76
N THR A 65 10.05 -12.40 11.47
CA THR A 65 9.95 -11.14 10.70
C THR A 65 8.48 -10.84 10.37
N VAL A 66 7.70 -11.86 9.99
CA VAL A 66 6.26 -11.73 9.70
C VAL A 66 5.49 -11.26 10.92
N GLU A 67 5.76 -11.82 12.11
CA GLU A 67 5.12 -11.37 13.36
C GLU A 67 5.43 -9.90 13.69
N LYS A 68 6.66 -9.45 13.43
CA LYS A 68 7.04 -8.03 13.60
C LYS A 68 6.31 -7.14 12.59
N MET A 69 6.25 -7.56 11.33
CA MET A 69 5.51 -6.84 10.28
C MET A 69 4.02 -6.72 10.60
N ALA A 70 3.40 -7.80 11.11
CA ALA A 70 2.01 -7.79 11.52
C ALA A 70 1.75 -6.77 12.64
N LYS A 71 2.59 -6.75 13.69
CA LYS A 71 2.51 -5.78 14.80
C LYS A 71 2.64 -4.32 14.35
N LEU A 72 3.38 -4.08 13.26
CA LEU A 72 3.55 -2.75 12.67
C LEU A 72 2.47 -2.40 11.63
N GLY A 73 1.49 -3.29 11.41
CA GLY A 73 0.40 -3.10 10.45
C GLY A 73 0.82 -3.24 8.98
N MET A 74 2.02 -3.80 8.72
CA MET A 74 2.55 -3.96 7.36
C MET A 74 1.83 -5.06 6.56
N MET A 75 1.08 -5.96 7.24
CA MET A 75 0.31 -7.01 6.60
C MET A 75 -1.07 -6.53 6.11
N GLY A 76 -1.54 -5.37 6.58
CA GLY A 76 -2.87 -4.82 6.25
C GLY A 76 -2.85 -3.33 5.89
N ILE A 77 -1.84 -2.82 5.17
CA ILE A 77 -1.54 -1.39 5.02
C ILE A 77 -2.74 -0.57 4.54
N TYR A 78 -3.40 -0.95 3.45
CA TYR A 78 -4.47 -0.14 2.85
C TYR A 78 -5.89 -0.60 3.23
N PHE A 79 -6.01 -1.68 3.99
CA PHE A 79 -7.34 -2.11 4.45
C PHE A 79 -7.88 -1.23 5.58
N PRO A 80 -9.21 -1.05 5.63
CA PRO A 80 -9.84 -0.25 6.69
C PRO A 80 -9.59 -0.81 8.09
N LYS A 81 -9.47 0.10 9.07
CA LYS A 81 -9.22 -0.25 10.47
C LYS A 81 -10.29 -1.17 11.08
N GLN A 82 -11.54 -1.08 10.61
CA GLN A 82 -12.63 -1.95 11.07
C GLN A 82 -12.39 -3.44 10.78
N TYR A 83 -11.53 -3.75 9.80
CA TYR A 83 -11.12 -5.12 9.45
C TYR A 83 -9.68 -5.43 9.89
N GLY A 84 -9.14 -4.70 10.87
CA GLY A 84 -7.78 -4.91 11.37
C GLY A 84 -6.67 -4.23 10.56
N GLY A 85 -6.99 -3.55 9.46
CA GLY A 85 -6.01 -2.89 8.62
C GLY A 85 -5.45 -1.59 9.21
N ALA A 86 -4.36 -1.08 8.65
CA ALA A 86 -3.72 0.16 9.07
C ALA A 86 -4.44 1.42 8.57
N GLY A 87 -5.30 1.31 7.56
CA GLY A 87 -6.06 2.44 6.98
C GLY A 87 -5.21 3.39 6.14
N GLY A 88 -4.09 2.91 5.62
CA GLY A 88 -3.25 3.62 4.67
C GLY A 88 -3.79 3.59 3.25
N ASP A 89 -2.91 3.75 2.27
CA ASP A 89 -3.26 3.73 0.85
C ASP A 89 -2.38 2.75 0.03
N VAL A 90 -2.75 2.56 -1.24
CA VAL A 90 -2.03 1.67 -2.15
C VAL A 90 -0.60 2.14 -2.44
N LEU A 91 -0.33 3.45 -2.40
CA LEU A 91 1.01 3.99 -2.58
C LEU A 91 1.91 3.61 -1.39
N SER A 92 1.40 3.71 -0.18
CA SER A 92 2.09 3.26 1.04
C SER A 92 2.41 1.77 0.98
N TYR A 93 1.48 0.95 0.49
CA TYR A 93 1.71 -0.48 0.26
C TYR A 93 2.81 -0.72 -0.79
N ALA A 94 2.77 -0.05 -1.92
CA ALA A 94 3.79 -0.18 -2.96
C ALA A 94 5.19 0.22 -2.43
N MET A 95 5.28 1.29 -1.63
CA MET A 95 6.54 1.70 -1.00
C MET A 95 7.04 0.68 0.03
N CYS A 96 6.15 0.02 0.77
CA CYS A 96 6.52 -1.06 1.68
C CYS A 96 7.19 -2.21 0.93
N VAL A 97 6.53 -2.70 -0.13
CA VAL A 97 7.06 -3.78 -0.97
C VAL A 97 8.39 -3.37 -1.62
N GLU A 98 8.50 -2.12 -2.12
CA GLU A 98 9.74 -1.59 -2.69
C GLU A 98 10.91 -1.60 -1.68
N GLU A 99 10.71 -1.07 -0.47
CA GLU A 99 11.79 -0.99 0.52
C GLU A 99 12.19 -2.38 1.04
N LEU A 100 11.25 -3.31 1.21
CA LEU A 100 11.54 -4.70 1.56
C LEU A 100 12.31 -5.42 0.45
N ALA A 101 11.90 -5.24 -0.82
CA ALA A 101 12.50 -5.90 -1.97
C ALA A 101 13.97 -5.50 -2.20
N LYS A 102 14.37 -4.30 -1.80
CA LYS A 102 15.77 -3.84 -1.86
C LYS A 102 16.71 -4.69 -0.99
N VAL A 103 16.16 -5.34 0.01
CA VAL A 103 16.90 -6.10 1.01
C VAL A 103 16.67 -7.60 0.86
N CYS A 104 15.41 -8.01 0.76
CA CYS A 104 15.03 -9.42 0.63
C CYS A 104 13.75 -9.55 -0.21
N GLY A 105 13.90 -10.12 -1.42
CA GLY A 105 12.78 -10.34 -2.34
C GLY A 105 11.71 -11.25 -1.75
N THR A 106 12.09 -12.30 -1.04
CA THR A 106 11.18 -13.25 -0.38
C THR A 106 10.28 -12.55 0.64
N THR A 107 10.84 -11.72 1.52
CA THR A 107 10.06 -10.97 2.52
C THR A 107 9.10 -9.99 1.84
N ALA A 108 9.52 -9.32 0.77
CA ALA A 108 8.64 -8.45 -0.01
C ALA A 108 7.47 -9.22 -0.65
N VAL A 109 7.73 -10.41 -1.19
CA VAL A 109 6.70 -11.28 -1.78
C VAL A 109 5.71 -11.76 -0.73
N ILE A 110 6.12 -12.03 0.50
CA ILE A 110 5.20 -12.40 1.59
C ILE A 110 4.17 -11.30 1.80
N VAL A 111 4.58 -10.05 1.96
CA VAL A 111 3.66 -8.91 2.11
C VAL A 111 2.79 -8.73 0.86
N SER A 112 3.38 -8.84 -0.32
CA SER A 112 2.67 -8.69 -1.58
C SER A 112 1.61 -9.76 -1.78
N ALA A 113 1.95 -11.03 -1.60
CA ALA A 113 1.03 -12.15 -1.78
C ALA A 113 -0.08 -12.16 -0.72
N HIS A 114 0.26 -11.93 0.55
CA HIS A 114 -0.73 -11.83 1.62
C HIS A 114 -1.76 -10.74 1.31
N THR A 115 -1.30 -9.55 0.95
CA THR A 115 -2.17 -8.40 0.69
C THR A 115 -3.01 -8.59 -0.57
N SER A 116 -2.38 -8.93 -1.71
CA SER A 116 -3.06 -8.93 -3.02
C SER A 116 -3.76 -10.24 -3.36
N LEU A 117 -3.26 -11.39 -2.91
CA LEU A 117 -3.81 -12.70 -3.27
C LEU A 117 -4.69 -13.30 -2.16
N CYS A 118 -4.50 -12.90 -0.90
CA CYS A 118 -5.30 -13.37 0.22
C CYS A 118 -6.32 -12.33 0.66
N CYS A 119 -5.88 -11.18 1.21
CA CYS A 119 -6.78 -10.21 1.82
C CYS A 119 -7.64 -9.45 0.80
N ALA A 120 -7.08 -9.03 -0.34
CA ALA A 120 -7.83 -8.26 -1.33
C ALA A 120 -9.04 -9.01 -1.90
N PRO A 121 -8.96 -10.28 -2.33
CA PRO A 121 -10.12 -11.03 -2.79
C PRO A 121 -11.22 -11.15 -1.74
N ILE A 122 -10.85 -11.34 -0.46
CA ILE A 122 -11.83 -11.39 0.65
C ILE A 122 -12.47 -10.02 0.84
N PHE A 123 -11.67 -8.97 0.82
CA PHE A 123 -12.15 -7.60 1.00
C PHE A 123 -13.08 -7.14 -0.13
N GLU A 124 -12.74 -7.48 -1.38
CA GLU A 124 -13.51 -7.05 -2.55
C GLU A 124 -14.79 -7.86 -2.78
N ASN A 125 -14.75 -9.18 -2.52
CA ASN A 125 -15.81 -10.10 -2.92
C ASN A 125 -16.50 -10.81 -1.74
N GLY A 126 -15.96 -10.71 -0.52
CA GLY A 126 -16.53 -11.35 0.66
C GLY A 126 -17.78 -10.64 1.17
N THR A 127 -18.66 -11.39 1.84
CA THR A 127 -19.75 -10.80 2.65
C THR A 127 -19.18 -10.07 3.87
N GLU A 128 -19.96 -9.18 4.51
CA GLU A 128 -19.51 -8.51 5.73
C GLU A 128 -19.10 -9.49 6.84
N GLU A 129 -19.85 -10.59 6.98
CA GLU A 129 -19.51 -11.66 7.93
C GLU A 129 -18.17 -12.31 7.62
N GLN A 130 -17.88 -12.57 6.34
CA GLN A 130 -16.60 -13.13 5.90
C GLN A 130 -15.45 -12.15 6.14
N LYS A 131 -15.64 -10.86 5.79
CA LYS A 131 -14.64 -9.82 6.03
C LYS A 131 -14.30 -9.69 7.51
N MET A 132 -15.33 -9.61 8.36
CA MET A 132 -15.15 -9.51 9.81
C MET A 132 -14.52 -10.75 10.45
N LYS A 133 -14.68 -11.92 9.82
CA LYS A 133 -14.13 -13.18 10.34
C LYS A 133 -12.69 -13.43 9.91
N TYR A 134 -12.32 -13.07 8.68
CA TYR A 134 -11.06 -13.53 8.07
C TYR A 134 -10.02 -12.43 7.85
N LEU A 135 -10.40 -11.13 7.86
CA LEU A 135 -9.43 -10.05 7.67
C LEU A 135 -8.71 -9.60 8.94
N PRO A 136 -9.33 -9.62 10.16
CA PRO A 136 -8.66 -9.14 11.36
C PRO A 136 -7.54 -10.05 11.87
N ASP A 137 -7.56 -11.35 11.55
CA ASP A 137 -6.57 -12.37 11.93
C ASP A 137 -5.49 -12.49 10.82
#